data_e9e82623ab37e9c3309b0b1b1e497da2
#
_entry.id   e9e82623ab37e9c3309b0b1b1e497da2
#
_cell.length_a   1.000
_cell.length_b   1.000
_cell.length_c   1.000
_cell.angle_alpha   90.00
_cell.angle_beta   90.00
_cell.angle_gamma   90.00
#
_symmetry.space_group_name_H-M   'P 1'
#
loop_
_entity.id
_entity.type
_entity.pdbx_description
1 polymer ?
#
loop_
_entity_poly.entity_id
_entity_poly.type
_entity_poly.pdbx_seq_one_letter_code
_entity_poly.pdbx_strand_id
1 'polypeptide(L)'
;MTRGLALALAAALALARVAHAAHGGVPAVALTEPDYLKWLLDSRQPVVVVDLRSPADFRRGHLPGAVSIPLAELDRRFAEIPTQPMVVLYCRCPIEEAATAYSFLETRGYTNHVVLQEGYDGWLKRRFPLDPAR
;
A
#
# COMPACT_ATOMS: atom_id res chain seq x y z
N MET A 1 -8.84 -74.27 8.03
CA MET A 1 -9.72 -73.36 8.78
C MET A 1 -8.89 -72.27 9.44
N THR A 2 -8.79 -71.10 8.81
CA THR A 2 -8.24 -69.93 9.50
C THR A 2 -8.96 -68.71 8.93
N ARG A 3 -9.77 -68.11 9.77
CA ARG A 3 -10.51 -66.88 9.49
C ARG A 3 -9.56 -65.70 9.57
N GLY A 4 -9.26 -65.10 8.45
CA GLY A 4 -8.55 -63.80 8.38
C GLY A 4 -9.50 -62.64 8.70
N LEU A 5 -9.21 -61.97 9.80
CA LEU A 5 -9.89 -60.74 10.20
C LEU A 5 -9.31 -59.59 9.35
N ALA A 6 -10.10 -59.06 8.43
CA ALA A 6 -9.73 -57.83 7.75
C ALA A 6 -10.06 -56.62 8.62
N LEU A 7 -9.02 -55.98 9.18
CA LEU A 7 -9.16 -54.67 9.82
C LEU A 7 -9.26 -53.60 8.74
N ALA A 8 -10.46 -53.04 8.61
CA ALA A 8 -10.63 -51.82 7.82
C ALA A 8 -10.17 -50.60 8.67
N LEU A 9 -9.02 -50.05 8.34
CA LEU A 9 -8.62 -48.73 8.87
C LEU A 9 -9.41 -47.64 8.11
N ALA A 10 -10.43 -47.12 8.76
CA ALA A 10 -11.06 -45.89 8.30
C ALA A 10 -10.20 -44.71 8.74
N ALA A 11 -9.40 -44.20 7.80
CA ALA A 11 -8.69 -42.94 7.98
C ALA A 11 -9.70 -41.78 7.89
N ALA A 12 -10.14 -41.28 9.03
CA ALA A 12 -10.90 -40.04 9.10
C ALA A 12 -9.96 -38.87 8.77
N LEU A 13 -10.00 -38.38 7.55
CA LEU A 13 -9.41 -37.07 7.21
C LEU A 13 -10.24 -35.99 7.92
N ALA A 14 -9.75 -35.53 9.07
CA ALA A 14 -10.22 -34.31 9.68
C ALA A 14 -9.76 -33.12 8.80
N LEU A 15 -10.63 -32.65 7.93
CA LEU A 15 -10.49 -31.36 7.28
C LEU A 15 -10.56 -30.27 8.36
N ALA A 16 -9.39 -29.84 8.84
CA ALA A 16 -9.30 -28.64 9.64
C ALA A 16 -9.74 -27.47 8.77
N ARG A 17 -11.00 -27.05 8.90
CA ARG A 17 -11.48 -25.77 8.41
C ARG A 17 -10.73 -24.70 9.22
N VAL A 18 -9.71 -24.11 8.64
CA VAL A 18 -9.16 -22.86 9.13
C VAL A 18 -10.27 -21.83 8.97
N ALA A 19 -10.98 -21.58 10.05
CA ALA A 19 -11.89 -20.44 10.13
C ALA A 19 -11.02 -19.19 10.02
N HIS A 20 -11.01 -18.58 8.86
CA HIS A 20 -10.53 -17.21 8.74
C HIS A 20 -11.50 -16.34 9.54
N ALA A 21 -11.16 -16.08 10.77
CA ALA A 21 -11.83 -15.03 11.53
C ALA A 21 -11.62 -13.75 10.74
N ALA A 22 -12.72 -13.23 10.17
CA ALA A 22 -12.75 -11.90 9.60
C ALA A 22 -12.58 -10.90 10.75
N HIS A 23 -11.34 -10.69 11.16
CA HIS A 23 -11.00 -9.56 11.99
C HIS A 23 -11.12 -8.35 11.08
N GLY A 24 -12.04 -7.44 11.39
CA GLY A 24 -12.18 -6.16 10.71
C GLY A 24 -10.97 -5.26 11.00
N GLY A 25 -9.78 -5.74 10.69
CA GLY A 25 -8.53 -5.01 10.76
C GLY A 25 -8.27 -4.29 9.45
N VAL A 26 -7.58 -3.17 9.54
CA VAL A 26 -7.01 -2.49 8.37
C VAL A 26 -6.17 -3.52 7.59
N PRO A 27 -6.34 -3.63 6.27
CA PRO A 27 -5.49 -4.52 5.46
C PRO A 27 -4.02 -4.27 5.77
N ALA A 28 -3.23 -5.35 5.85
CA ALA A 28 -1.79 -5.20 6.04
C ALA A 28 -1.21 -4.45 4.85
N VAL A 29 -0.61 -3.29 5.10
CA VAL A 29 0.03 -2.47 4.07
C VAL A 29 1.52 -2.38 4.35
N ALA A 30 2.33 -2.38 3.31
CA ALA A 30 3.74 -2.07 3.43
C ALA A 30 3.91 -0.56 3.66
N LEU A 31 4.66 -0.19 4.68
CA LEU A 31 4.92 1.20 5.04
C LEU A 31 6.36 1.58 4.76
N THR A 32 6.59 2.86 4.49
CA THR A 32 7.92 3.45 4.43
C THR A 32 7.99 4.67 5.33
N GLU A 33 9.15 4.85 5.96
CA GLU A 33 9.40 6.00 6.84
C GLU A 33 9.63 7.28 6.02
N PRO A 34 9.18 8.45 6.50
CA PRO A 34 9.46 9.72 5.83
C PRO A 34 10.96 10.01 5.66
N ASP A 35 11.78 9.65 6.64
CA ASP A 35 13.23 9.83 6.59
C ASP A 35 13.87 8.97 5.50
N TYR A 36 13.39 7.75 5.29
CA TYR A 36 13.87 6.88 4.22
C TYR A 36 13.47 7.43 2.83
N LEU A 37 12.24 7.87 2.68
CA LEU A 37 11.82 8.53 1.43
C LEU A 37 12.64 9.79 1.17
N LYS A 38 12.90 10.60 2.21
CA LYS A 38 13.75 11.79 2.09
C LYS A 38 15.14 11.43 1.59
N TRP A 39 15.74 10.37 2.14
CA TRP A 39 17.05 9.88 1.70
C TRP A 39 17.02 9.41 0.22
N LEU A 40 15.97 8.69 -0.20
CA LEU A 40 15.82 8.28 -1.60
C LEU A 40 15.80 9.48 -2.54
N LEU A 41 15.03 10.52 -2.21
CA LEU A 41 14.91 11.73 -3.01
C LEU A 41 16.22 12.52 -3.07
N ASP A 42 16.87 12.71 -1.94
CA ASP A 42 18.15 13.44 -1.85
C ASP A 42 19.27 12.71 -2.60
N SER A 43 19.29 11.39 -2.52
CA SER A 43 20.26 10.53 -3.19
C SER A 43 19.91 10.26 -4.66
N ARG A 44 18.83 10.85 -5.16
CA ARG A 44 18.32 10.67 -6.54
C ARG A 44 18.11 9.18 -6.89
N GLN A 45 17.69 8.40 -5.90
CA GLN A 45 17.31 7.03 -6.14
C GLN A 45 15.98 6.97 -6.91
N PRO A 46 15.79 5.98 -7.80
CA PRO A 46 14.56 5.83 -8.53
C PRO A 46 13.38 5.55 -7.58
N VAL A 47 12.43 6.47 -7.51
CA VAL A 47 11.20 6.35 -6.73
C VAL A 47 10.10 7.19 -7.38
N VAL A 48 8.88 6.68 -7.36
CA VAL A 48 7.69 7.42 -7.80
C VAL A 48 6.88 7.77 -6.57
N VAL A 49 6.56 9.04 -6.39
CA VAL A 49 5.76 9.52 -5.27
C VAL A 49 4.40 9.95 -5.80
N VAL A 50 3.32 9.40 -5.22
CA VAL A 50 1.94 9.66 -5.64
C VAL A 50 1.19 10.36 -4.52
N ASP A 51 0.70 11.56 -4.81
CA ASP A 51 -0.15 12.34 -3.92
C ASP A 51 -1.62 11.99 -4.15
N LEU A 52 -2.24 11.37 -3.16
CA LEU A 52 -3.64 10.97 -3.20
C LEU A 52 -4.61 12.05 -2.71
N ARG A 53 -4.08 13.22 -2.30
CA ARG A 53 -4.90 14.34 -1.84
C ARG A 53 -5.64 15.01 -3.00
N SER A 54 -6.48 15.98 -2.67
CA SER A 54 -7.17 16.78 -3.69
C SER A 54 -6.19 17.56 -4.58
N PRO A 55 -6.57 17.90 -5.83
CA PRO A 55 -5.76 18.76 -6.69
C PRO A 55 -5.46 20.12 -6.06
N ALA A 56 -6.39 20.64 -5.27
CA ALA A 56 -6.20 21.92 -4.58
C ALA A 56 -5.11 21.83 -3.50
N ASP A 57 -5.07 20.73 -2.74
CA ASP A 57 -4.02 20.50 -1.74
C ASP A 57 -2.67 20.27 -2.40
N PHE A 58 -2.62 19.52 -3.48
CA PHE A 58 -1.41 19.33 -4.26
C PHE A 58 -0.82 20.66 -4.73
N ARG A 59 -1.65 21.56 -5.26
CA ARG A 59 -1.21 22.89 -5.72
C ARG A 59 -0.68 23.78 -4.60
N ARG A 60 -1.12 23.59 -3.36
CA ARG A 60 -0.61 24.37 -2.21
C ARG A 60 0.79 23.96 -1.77
N GLY A 61 1.24 22.80 -2.19
CA GLY A 61 2.53 22.22 -1.86
C GLY A 61 2.42 20.71 -1.75
N HIS A 62 3.42 20.01 -2.25
CA HIS A 62 3.47 18.55 -2.31
C HIS A 62 4.90 18.06 -2.10
N LEU A 63 5.05 16.78 -1.82
CA LEU A 63 6.36 16.17 -1.69
C LEU A 63 7.15 16.31 -2.99
N PRO A 64 8.48 16.48 -2.92
CA PRO A 64 9.30 16.74 -4.10
C PRO A 64 9.10 15.69 -5.20
N GLY A 65 8.80 16.15 -6.40
CA GLY A 65 8.60 15.29 -7.57
C GLY A 65 7.31 14.47 -7.57
N ALA A 66 6.40 14.66 -6.62
CA ALA A 66 5.15 13.91 -6.55
C ALA A 66 4.25 14.18 -7.76
N VAL A 67 3.53 13.14 -8.18
CA VAL A 67 2.45 13.26 -9.17
C VAL A 67 1.10 13.24 -8.46
N SER A 68 0.17 14.07 -8.94
CA SER A 68 -1.17 14.17 -8.36
C SER A 68 -2.11 13.14 -8.99
N ILE A 69 -2.52 12.16 -8.21
CA ILE A 69 -3.58 11.21 -8.56
C ILE A 69 -4.52 11.12 -7.37
N PRO A 70 -5.54 11.99 -7.29
CA PRO A 70 -6.47 11.98 -6.17
C PRO A 70 -7.09 10.60 -5.96
N LEU A 71 -7.29 10.23 -4.70
CA LEU A 71 -7.88 8.91 -4.36
C LEU A 71 -9.19 8.65 -5.10
N ALA A 72 -10.03 9.68 -5.27
CA ALA A 72 -11.29 9.59 -6.00
C ALA A 72 -11.14 9.34 -7.52
N GLU A 73 -9.93 9.49 -8.05
CA GLU A 73 -9.64 9.29 -9.47
C GLU A 73 -8.73 8.07 -9.72
N LEU A 74 -8.29 7.41 -8.66
CA LEU A 74 -7.31 6.32 -8.76
C LEU A 74 -7.78 5.18 -9.65
N ASP A 75 -9.06 4.82 -9.57
CA ASP A 75 -9.67 3.76 -10.36
C ASP A 75 -9.57 3.99 -11.89
N ARG A 76 -9.56 5.24 -12.31
CA ARG A 76 -9.47 5.64 -13.72
C ARG A 76 -8.06 5.98 -14.16
N ARG A 77 -7.20 6.35 -13.21
CA ARG A 77 -5.88 6.90 -13.50
C ARG A 77 -4.70 6.05 -13.03
N PHE A 78 -4.95 4.90 -12.41
CA PHE A 78 -3.88 4.04 -11.90
C PHE A 78 -2.84 3.66 -12.98
N ALA A 79 -3.24 3.54 -14.24
CA ALA A 79 -2.32 3.22 -15.33
C ALA A 79 -1.26 4.29 -15.60
N GLU A 80 -1.43 5.50 -15.06
CA GLU A 80 -0.42 6.55 -15.09
C GLU A 80 0.73 6.29 -14.11
N ILE A 81 0.50 5.40 -13.13
CA ILE A 81 1.51 5.00 -12.14
C ILE A 81 2.35 3.89 -12.76
N PRO A 82 3.67 4.05 -12.91
CA PRO A 82 4.52 2.98 -13.40
C PRO A 82 4.61 1.85 -12.37
N THR A 83 4.80 0.62 -12.82
CA THR A 83 4.96 -0.55 -11.96
C THR A 83 6.37 -0.67 -11.36
N GLN A 84 7.31 0.08 -11.92
CA GLN A 84 8.71 0.20 -11.46
C GLN A 84 9.15 1.65 -11.63
N PRO A 85 10.02 2.16 -10.78
CA PRO A 85 10.59 1.61 -9.54
C PRO A 85 9.58 1.57 -8.39
N MET A 86 10.06 1.59 -7.13
CA MET A 86 9.20 1.66 -5.95
C MET A 86 8.24 2.85 -6.02
N VAL A 87 6.99 2.62 -5.71
CA VAL A 87 5.93 3.63 -5.67
C VAL A 87 5.58 3.93 -4.22
N VAL A 88 5.63 5.19 -3.83
CA VAL A 88 5.22 5.67 -2.51
C VAL A 88 3.92 6.44 -2.60
N LEU A 89 2.88 5.92 -1.98
CA LEU A 89 1.57 6.58 -1.89
C LEU A 89 1.52 7.42 -0.62
N TYR A 90 1.00 8.64 -0.70
CA TYR A 90 0.73 9.43 0.49
C TYR A 90 -0.55 10.26 0.38
N CYS A 91 -1.13 10.53 1.52
CA CYS A 91 -2.26 11.43 1.65
C CYS A 91 -2.17 12.21 2.97
N ARG A 92 -3.20 12.99 3.26
CA ARG A 92 -3.49 13.56 4.58
C ARG A 92 -4.84 13.01 5.03
N CYS A 93 -4.88 11.71 5.23
CA CYS A 93 -6.09 10.94 5.46
C CYS A 93 -5.84 9.84 6.50
N PRO A 94 -6.90 9.24 7.06
CA PRO A 94 -6.75 8.05 7.87
C PRO A 94 -6.03 6.93 7.10
N ILE A 95 -5.29 6.10 7.83
CA ILE A 95 -4.52 5.00 7.22
C ILE A 95 -5.40 4.03 6.41
N GLU A 96 -6.65 3.89 6.79
CA GLU A 96 -7.63 3.05 6.13
C GLU A 96 -7.91 3.48 4.68
N GLU A 97 -7.90 4.78 4.42
CA GLU A 97 -8.06 5.33 3.06
C GLU A 97 -6.82 5.05 2.22
N ALA A 98 -5.63 5.26 2.78
CA ALA A 98 -4.39 4.91 2.10
C ALA A 98 -4.26 3.41 1.87
N ALA A 99 -4.71 2.58 2.82
CA ALA A 99 -4.76 1.13 2.67
C ALA A 99 -5.71 0.68 1.55
N THR A 100 -6.81 1.41 1.35
CA THR A 100 -7.72 1.16 0.22
C THR A 100 -7.01 1.38 -1.12
N ALA A 101 -6.26 2.47 -1.25
CA ALA A 101 -5.45 2.74 -2.44
C ALA A 101 -4.37 1.66 -2.65
N TYR A 102 -3.70 1.27 -1.58
CA TYR A 102 -2.69 0.21 -1.59
C TYR A 102 -3.27 -1.10 -2.12
N SER A 103 -4.35 -1.59 -1.50
CA SER A 103 -5.00 -2.84 -1.89
C SER A 103 -5.58 -2.78 -3.32
N PHE A 104 -6.10 -1.63 -3.73
CA PHE A 104 -6.55 -1.44 -5.11
C PHE A 104 -5.40 -1.67 -6.10
N LEU A 105 -4.23 -1.11 -5.86
CA LEU A 105 -3.07 -1.30 -6.74
C LEU A 105 -2.59 -2.75 -6.74
N GLU A 106 -2.63 -3.45 -5.60
CA GLU A 106 -2.32 -4.89 -5.56
C GLU A 106 -3.23 -5.69 -6.52
N THR A 107 -4.53 -5.40 -6.55
CA THR A 107 -5.46 -6.07 -7.47
C THR A 107 -5.17 -5.78 -8.94
N ARG A 108 -4.39 -4.75 -9.23
CA ARG A 108 -3.96 -4.35 -10.58
C ARG A 108 -2.55 -4.83 -10.93
N GLY A 109 -1.95 -5.68 -10.09
CA GLY A 109 -0.65 -6.31 -10.32
C GLY A 109 0.55 -5.48 -9.87
N TYR A 110 0.35 -4.41 -9.11
CA TYR A 110 1.45 -3.67 -8.50
C TYR A 110 2.02 -4.47 -7.34
N THR A 111 3.33 -4.64 -7.32
CA THR A 111 4.05 -5.43 -6.30
C THR A 111 5.12 -4.64 -5.58
N ASN A 112 5.41 -3.42 -6.04
CA ASN A 112 6.48 -2.59 -5.51
C ASN A 112 5.96 -1.21 -5.08
N HIS A 113 4.91 -1.20 -4.25
CA HIS A 113 4.32 0.01 -3.73
C HIS A 113 4.21 -0.06 -2.20
N VAL A 114 4.29 1.09 -1.58
CA VAL A 114 4.26 1.28 -0.13
C VAL A 114 3.45 2.53 0.21
N VAL A 115 3.01 2.64 1.45
CA VAL A 115 2.35 3.84 1.98
C VAL A 115 3.33 4.60 2.87
N LEU A 116 3.39 5.91 2.71
CA LEU A 116 4.20 6.78 3.56
C LEU A 116 3.60 6.85 4.97
N GLN A 117 4.38 6.41 5.94
CA GLN A 117 4.01 6.47 7.35
C GLN A 117 3.77 7.92 7.78
N GLU A 118 2.75 8.16 8.58
CA GLU A 118 2.29 9.50 8.98
C GLU A 118 1.89 10.43 7.80
N GLY A 119 1.99 9.97 6.55
CA GLY A 119 1.56 10.69 5.36
C GLY A 119 2.16 12.10 5.22
N TYR A 120 1.37 13.01 4.69
CA TYR A 120 1.77 14.41 4.47
C TYR A 120 2.14 15.12 5.78
N ASP A 121 1.40 14.88 6.86
CA ASP A 121 1.67 15.52 8.16
C ASP A 121 3.00 15.07 8.76
N GLY A 122 3.38 13.80 8.57
CA GLY A 122 4.68 13.30 9.01
C GLY A 122 5.84 13.96 8.29
N TRP A 123 5.67 14.29 7.01
CA TRP A 123 6.63 15.06 6.23
C TRP A 123 6.78 16.49 6.75
N LEU A 124 5.65 17.15 7.02
CA LEU A 124 5.63 18.51 7.56
C LEU A 124 6.26 18.60 8.97
N LYS A 125 5.99 17.65 9.86
CA LYS A 125 6.57 17.60 11.21
C LYS A 125 8.09 17.61 11.17
N ARG A 126 8.68 16.97 10.17
CA ARG A 126 10.13 16.92 9.97
C ARG A 126 10.70 18.15 9.28
N ARG A 127 9.83 19.09 8.90
CA ARG A 127 10.21 20.30 8.14
C ARG A 127 10.95 19.96 6.84
N PHE A 128 10.62 18.85 6.23
CA PHE A 128 11.19 18.48 4.94
C PHE A 128 10.65 19.37 3.83
N PRO A 129 11.43 19.60 2.74
CA PRO A 129 11.04 20.53 1.69
C PRO A 129 9.80 20.05 0.94
N LEU A 130 9.06 21.00 0.41
CA LEU A 130 7.95 20.79 -0.49
C LEU A 130 8.25 21.42 -1.84
N ASP A 131 7.74 20.82 -2.90
CA ASP A 131 7.66 21.50 -4.18
C ASP A 131 6.48 22.49 -4.14
N PRO A 132 6.68 23.72 -4.63
CA PRO A 132 5.60 24.67 -4.75
C PRO A 132 4.66 24.29 -5.90
N ALA A 133 3.45 24.82 -5.85
CA ALA A 133 2.55 24.80 -6.99
C ALA A 133 3.21 25.42 -8.21
N ARG A 134 3.17 24.71 -9.33
CA ARG A 134 3.47 25.26 -10.65
C ARG A 134 2.21 25.56 -11.42
#